data_fd04338801ce77ed7c8d02a3a9edc23a
#
_entry.id   fd04338801ce77ed7c8d02a3a9edc23a
#
_cell.length_a   1.000
_cell.length_b   1.000
_cell.length_c   1.000
_cell.angle_alpha   90.00
_cell.angle_beta   90.00
_cell.angle_gamma   90.00
#
_symmetry.space_group_name_H-M   'P 1'
#
loop_
_entity.id
_entity.type
_entity.pdbx_description
1 polymer ?
#
loop_
_entity_poly.entity_id
_entity_poly.type
_entity_poly.pdbx_seq_one_letter_code
_entity_poly.pdbx_strand_id
1 'polypeptide(L)'
;MKRPPLSLKRRNPPLRKRRAEAEKNAVPETLGTFRLQPGEALAELVRALYGSGSALELVLGKNPGYRNDIGAGPQDLTLPAVLYAPPPSMTKGVLLSLGAFGTLEEAYTAWRGYGKRSPSVALTPIWRPGEGLSFHILAPRGFASERAAWSWLSRFSPPAEASVRLLSPFDGACLVFHKFTVK
;
A
#
# COMPACT_ATOMS: atom_id res chain seq x y z
N MET A 1 -8.80 36.69 -48.09
CA MET A 1 -7.98 36.90 -46.86
C MET A 1 -8.42 35.88 -45.80
N LYS A 2 -7.58 34.86 -45.50
CA LYS A 2 -7.88 33.87 -44.45
C LYS A 2 -7.24 34.34 -43.13
N ARG A 3 -8.04 34.46 -42.06
CA ARG A 3 -7.54 34.81 -40.71
C ARG A 3 -6.75 33.62 -40.14
N PRO A 4 -5.59 33.86 -39.50
CA PRO A 4 -4.84 32.80 -38.85
C PRO A 4 -5.60 32.25 -37.62
N PRO A 5 -5.45 30.96 -37.27
CA PRO A 5 -6.14 30.38 -36.12
C PRO A 5 -5.59 30.96 -34.80
N LEU A 6 -6.50 31.32 -33.92
CA LEU A 6 -6.21 31.79 -32.57
C LEU A 6 -5.44 30.72 -31.78
N SER A 7 -4.18 31.00 -31.46
CA SER A 7 -3.34 30.20 -30.58
C SER A 7 -3.97 30.17 -29.19
N LEU A 8 -4.52 29.02 -28.80
CA LEU A 8 -4.97 28.74 -27.43
C LEU A 8 -3.75 28.77 -26.49
N LYS A 9 -3.56 29.88 -25.80
CA LYS A 9 -2.58 29.97 -24.70
C LYS A 9 -2.92 28.92 -23.65
N ARG A 10 -2.16 27.83 -23.58
CA ARG A 10 -2.23 26.84 -22.50
C ARG A 10 -2.00 27.57 -21.17
N ARG A 11 -3.05 27.73 -20.38
CA ARG A 11 -2.93 28.31 -19.02
C ARG A 11 -2.08 27.34 -18.19
N ASN A 12 -0.90 27.79 -17.76
CA ASN A 12 -0.10 27.02 -16.83
C ASN A 12 -0.89 26.77 -15.53
N PRO A 13 -0.95 25.55 -15.02
CA PRO A 13 -1.62 25.25 -13.76
C PRO A 13 -0.96 26.04 -12.61
N PRO A 14 -1.72 26.43 -11.57
CA PRO A 14 -1.21 27.16 -10.43
C PRO A 14 -0.10 26.37 -9.71
N LEU A 15 0.91 27.06 -9.16
CA LEU A 15 2.09 26.49 -8.50
C LEU A 15 1.76 25.38 -7.49
N ARG A 16 0.65 25.55 -6.75
CA ARG A 16 0.17 24.54 -5.78
C ARG A 16 -0.19 23.18 -6.44
N LYS A 17 -0.80 23.20 -7.64
CA LYS A 17 -1.11 22.00 -8.41
C LYS A 17 0.15 21.32 -8.94
N ARG A 18 1.12 22.11 -9.43
CA ARG A 18 2.41 21.58 -9.92
C ARG A 18 3.21 20.89 -8.80
N ARG A 19 3.19 21.45 -7.58
CA ARG A 19 3.87 20.86 -6.43
C ARG A 19 3.21 19.54 -6.03
N ALA A 20 1.89 19.49 -5.93
CA ALA A 20 1.15 18.27 -5.62
C ALA A 20 1.34 17.17 -6.67
N GLU A 21 1.42 17.53 -7.96
CA GLU A 21 1.70 16.58 -9.04
C GLU A 21 3.17 16.09 -9.00
N ALA A 22 4.11 16.96 -8.66
CA ALA A 22 5.52 16.57 -8.47
C ALA A 22 5.70 15.61 -7.29
N GLU A 23 5.02 15.86 -6.18
CA GLU A 23 5.02 14.98 -4.99
C GLU A 23 4.43 13.60 -5.31
N LYS A 24 3.39 13.52 -6.13
CA LYS A 24 2.80 12.23 -6.56
C LYS A 24 3.70 11.44 -7.53
N ASN A 25 4.61 12.11 -8.21
CA ASN A 25 5.55 11.49 -9.14
C ASN A 25 6.89 11.12 -8.49
N ALA A 26 7.16 11.59 -7.28
CA ALA A 26 8.35 11.22 -6.54
C ALA A 26 8.15 9.87 -5.84
N VAL A 27 9.11 8.97 -5.99
CA VAL A 27 9.13 7.71 -5.23
C VAL A 27 9.27 8.03 -3.74
N PRO A 28 8.39 7.54 -2.87
CA PRO A 28 8.45 7.88 -1.46
C PRO A 28 9.69 7.27 -0.79
N GLU A 29 10.33 8.01 0.09
CA GLU A 29 11.38 7.50 0.98
C GLU A 29 10.79 6.82 2.23
N THR A 30 9.54 7.18 2.56
CA THR A 30 8.81 6.64 3.70
C THR A 30 7.39 6.28 3.30
N LEU A 31 6.82 5.31 4.00
CA LEU A 31 5.40 4.95 3.88
C LEU A 31 4.50 5.87 4.72
N GLY A 32 5.10 6.84 5.41
CA GLY A 32 4.42 7.77 6.31
C GLY A 32 4.77 7.55 7.77
N THR A 33 4.03 8.22 8.63
CA THR A 33 4.12 8.07 10.08
C THR A 33 2.94 7.24 10.56
N PHE A 34 3.19 6.32 11.49
CA PHE A 34 2.17 5.49 12.12
C PHE A 34 2.24 5.66 13.63
N ARG A 35 1.08 5.87 14.26
CA ARG A 35 0.97 5.99 15.71
C ARG A 35 0.68 4.63 16.35
N LEU A 36 1.74 3.99 16.82
CA LEU A 36 1.65 2.71 17.52
C LEU A 36 1.01 2.94 18.90
N GLN A 37 -0.08 2.22 19.17
CA GLN A 37 -0.80 2.35 20.43
C GLN A 37 -0.16 1.48 21.53
N PRO A 38 -0.36 1.81 22.81
CA PRO A 38 0.07 0.97 23.91
C PRO A 38 -0.48 -0.45 23.78
N GLY A 39 0.39 -1.45 23.91
CA GLY A 39 0.02 -2.86 23.75
C GLY A 39 0.02 -3.39 22.33
N GLU A 40 0.22 -2.54 21.32
CA GLU A 40 0.46 -2.99 19.93
C GLU A 40 1.94 -3.40 19.76
N ALA A 41 2.16 -4.54 19.12
CA ALA A 41 3.51 -5.03 18.87
C ALA A 41 4.06 -4.46 17.56
N LEU A 42 5.19 -3.72 17.63
CA LEU A 42 5.88 -3.22 16.44
C LEU A 42 6.19 -4.34 15.45
N ALA A 43 6.57 -5.52 15.93
CA ALA A 43 6.87 -6.67 15.08
C ALA A 43 5.65 -7.15 14.28
N GLU A 44 4.42 -7.01 14.81
CA GLU A 44 3.19 -7.33 14.10
C GLU A 44 2.93 -6.32 12.98
N LEU A 45 3.03 -5.02 13.27
CA LEU A 45 2.93 -3.96 12.27
C LEU A 45 3.94 -4.16 11.14
N VAL A 46 5.21 -4.40 11.48
CA VAL A 46 6.28 -4.62 10.51
C VAL A 46 5.99 -5.83 9.62
N ARG A 47 5.55 -6.94 10.21
CA ARG A 47 5.21 -8.15 9.45
C ARG A 47 3.99 -7.91 8.54
N ALA A 48 2.97 -7.22 9.02
CA ALA A 48 1.79 -6.89 8.23
C ALA A 48 2.15 -6.04 7.01
N LEU A 49 2.95 -5.00 7.22
CA LEU A 49 3.24 -3.96 6.24
C LEU A 49 4.31 -4.40 5.22
N TYR A 50 5.35 -5.10 5.68
CA TYR A 50 6.47 -5.51 4.82
C TYR A 50 6.44 -6.99 4.42
N GLY A 51 5.51 -7.79 4.95
CA GLY A 51 5.43 -9.23 4.70
C GLY A 51 6.58 -10.03 5.31
N SER A 52 7.46 -9.40 6.07
CA SER A 52 8.66 -10.02 6.66
C SER A 52 9.09 -9.27 7.92
N GLY A 53 9.60 -10.01 8.90
CA GLY A 53 10.24 -9.42 10.08
C GLY A 53 11.61 -8.80 9.82
N SER A 54 12.24 -9.06 8.66
CA SER A 54 13.57 -8.53 8.31
C SER A 54 13.62 -7.00 8.18
N ALA A 55 12.47 -6.34 8.01
CA ALA A 55 12.40 -4.88 7.98
C ALA A 55 12.42 -4.23 9.38
N LEU A 56 12.37 -5.02 10.46
CA LEU A 56 12.30 -4.48 11.83
C LEU A 56 13.52 -3.61 12.16
N GLU A 57 14.71 -4.05 11.82
CA GLU A 57 15.95 -3.29 12.06
C GLU A 57 15.95 -1.96 11.30
N LEU A 58 15.43 -1.93 10.08
CA LEU A 58 15.31 -0.70 9.29
C LEU A 58 14.34 0.28 9.94
N VAL A 59 13.21 -0.23 10.45
CA VAL A 59 12.23 0.59 11.17
C VAL A 59 12.83 1.13 12.46
N LEU A 60 13.51 0.29 13.25
CA LEU A 60 14.19 0.72 14.48
C LEU A 60 15.28 1.75 14.19
N GLY A 61 16.07 1.56 13.15
CA GLY A 61 17.09 2.52 12.72
C GLY A 61 16.53 3.91 12.34
N LYS A 62 15.30 3.96 11.82
CA LYS A 62 14.61 5.24 11.53
C LYS A 62 13.94 5.84 12.76
N ASN A 63 13.80 5.08 13.84
CA ASN A 63 13.10 5.47 15.07
C ASN A 63 13.96 5.22 16.32
N PRO A 64 15.10 5.90 16.49
CA PRO A 64 16.03 5.64 17.59
C PRO A 64 15.44 5.92 18.99
N GLY A 65 14.34 6.68 19.07
CA GLY A 65 13.62 6.96 20.29
C GLY A 65 12.54 5.93 20.65
N TYR A 66 12.35 4.89 19.83
CA TYR A 66 11.35 3.86 20.09
C TYR A 66 11.67 3.09 21.39
N ARG A 67 10.66 2.92 22.21
CA ARG A 67 10.73 2.16 23.46
C ARG A 67 9.78 0.98 23.42
N ASN A 68 10.30 -0.19 23.71
CA ASN A 68 9.52 -1.43 23.79
C ASN A 68 9.08 -1.74 25.24
N ASP A 69 8.70 -0.71 25.99
CA ASP A 69 8.35 -0.84 27.40
C ASP A 69 6.82 -0.99 27.53
N ILE A 70 6.37 -1.88 28.42
CA ILE A 70 4.95 -2.12 28.71
C ILE A 70 4.23 -0.83 29.18
N GLY A 71 4.95 0.14 29.71
CA GLY A 71 4.44 1.44 30.18
C GLY A 71 4.63 2.60 29.21
N ALA A 72 5.19 2.34 28.00
CA ALA A 72 5.35 3.40 27.00
C ALA A 72 3.96 3.85 26.51
N GLY A 73 3.75 5.17 26.45
CA GLY A 73 2.58 5.76 25.82
C GLY A 73 2.56 5.52 24.31
N PRO A 74 1.56 6.09 23.59
CA PRO A 74 1.54 6.02 22.12
C PRO A 74 2.84 6.58 21.53
N GLN A 75 3.37 5.93 20.49
CA GLN A 75 4.63 6.32 19.85
C GLN A 75 4.42 6.53 18.34
N ASP A 76 4.86 7.68 17.84
CA ASP A 76 4.83 7.98 16.41
C ASP A 76 6.08 7.39 15.75
N LEU A 77 5.88 6.50 14.78
CA LEU A 77 6.94 5.79 14.08
C LEU A 77 6.99 6.22 12.62
N THR A 78 8.18 6.59 12.15
CA THR A 78 8.44 6.79 10.72
C THR A 78 8.73 5.45 10.07
N LEU A 79 7.95 5.07 9.06
CA LEU A 79 8.07 3.78 8.39
C LEU A 79 8.82 3.95 7.06
N PRO A 80 10.01 3.35 6.88
CA PRO A 80 10.79 3.47 5.66
C PRO A 80 10.10 2.79 4.48
N ALA A 81 10.22 3.35 3.28
CA ALA A 81 9.77 2.70 2.06
C ALA A 81 10.83 1.68 1.60
N VAL A 82 10.57 0.39 1.85
CA VAL A 82 11.45 -0.71 1.43
C VAL A 82 10.87 -1.36 0.19
N LEU A 83 11.56 -1.19 -0.93
CA LEU A 83 11.10 -1.70 -2.22
C LEU A 83 11.36 -3.21 -2.34
N TYR A 84 10.35 -3.97 -2.75
CA TYR A 84 10.44 -5.38 -3.06
C TYR A 84 10.00 -5.65 -4.49
N ALA A 85 10.70 -6.57 -5.16
CA ALA A 85 10.24 -7.07 -6.45
C ALA A 85 9.02 -7.98 -6.24
N PRO A 86 7.89 -7.71 -6.90
CA PRO A 86 6.73 -8.60 -6.83
C PRO A 86 7.08 -9.95 -7.47
N PRO A 87 6.58 -11.07 -6.91
CA PRO A 87 6.82 -12.38 -7.51
C PRO A 87 6.14 -12.48 -8.88
N PRO A 88 6.64 -13.33 -9.80
CA PRO A 88 6.07 -13.48 -11.15
C PRO A 88 4.57 -13.81 -11.16
N SER A 89 4.07 -14.52 -10.16
CA SER A 89 2.63 -14.80 -9.98
C SER A 89 1.78 -13.56 -9.75
N MET A 90 2.38 -12.48 -9.26
CA MET A 90 1.70 -11.21 -9.00
C MET A 90 1.84 -10.22 -10.18
N THR A 91 2.78 -10.46 -11.09
CA THR A 91 3.01 -9.63 -12.30
C THR A 91 2.23 -10.11 -13.50
N LYS A 92 1.71 -11.35 -13.45
CA LYS A 92 0.91 -11.96 -14.53
C LYS A 92 -0.49 -12.28 -13.99
N GLY A 93 -1.52 -11.78 -14.67
CA GLY A 93 -2.91 -12.06 -14.29
C GLY A 93 -3.58 -10.92 -13.53
N VAL A 94 -4.55 -11.24 -12.68
CA VAL A 94 -5.40 -10.29 -11.98
C VAL A 94 -5.09 -10.33 -10.48
N LEU A 95 -5.00 -9.18 -9.86
CA LEU A 95 -4.91 -9.05 -8.40
C LEU A 95 -6.28 -8.71 -7.84
N LEU A 96 -6.60 -9.27 -6.69
CA LEU A 96 -7.84 -8.98 -5.97
C LEU A 96 -7.51 -8.10 -4.77
N SER A 97 -7.93 -6.84 -4.83
CA SER A 97 -7.91 -5.92 -3.70
C SER A 97 -9.23 -6.00 -2.95
N LEU A 98 -9.14 -6.25 -1.67
CA LEU A 98 -10.27 -6.31 -0.74
C LEU A 98 -10.52 -4.98 -0.02
N GLY A 99 -9.67 -3.99 -0.27
CA GLY A 99 -9.76 -2.63 0.24
C GLY A 99 -8.59 -1.79 -0.27
N ALA A 100 -8.86 -0.50 -0.50
CA ALA A 100 -7.86 0.49 -0.89
C ALA A 100 -8.06 1.74 -0.02
N PHE A 101 -6.98 2.23 0.59
CA PHE A 101 -6.98 3.27 1.60
C PHE A 101 -5.93 4.33 1.27
N GLY A 102 -6.25 5.58 1.63
CA GLY A 102 -5.34 6.72 1.47
C GLY A 102 -4.32 6.82 2.60
N THR A 103 -4.63 6.26 3.78
CA THR A 103 -3.76 6.31 4.95
C THR A 103 -3.41 4.92 5.46
N LEU A 104 -2.26 4.82 6.11
CA LEU A 104 -1.80 3.57 6.70
C LEU A 104 -2.64 3.15 7.89
N GLU A 105 -3.10 4.10 8.70
CA GLU A 105 -3.92 3.84 9.89
C GLU A 105 -5.24 3.17 9.53
N GLU A 106 -5.93 3.69 8.50
CA GLU A 106 -7.16 3.10 7.98
C GLU A 106 -6.92 1.68 7.45
N ALA A 107 -5.86 1.52 6.66
CA ALA A 107 -5.50 0.26 6.05
C ALA A 107 -5.12 -0.80 7.10
N TYR A 108 -4.33 -0.42 8.11
CA TYR A 108 -3.92 -1.32 9.19
C TYR A 108 -5.11 -1.72 10.08
N THR A 109 -5.99 -0.77 10.39
CA THR A 109 -7.22 -1.05 11.15
C THR A 109 -8.10 -2.04 10.38
N ALA A 110 -8.33 -1.81 9.09
CA ALA A 110 -9.07 -2.73 8.25
C ALA A 110 -8.39 -4.10 8.15
N TRP A 111 -7.07 -4.16 7.94
CA TRP A 111 -6.30 -5.40 7.87
C TRP A 111 -6.42 -6.25 9.15
N ARG A 112 -6.39 -5.62 10.33
CA ARG A 112 -6.62 -6.32 11.61
C ARG A 112 -7.99 -6.97 11.68
N GLY A 113 -9.00 -6.38 11.05
CA GLY A 113 -10.34 -6.96 10.92
C GLY A 113 -10.37 -8.28 10.16
N TYR A 114 -9.43 -8.48 9.21
CA TYR A 114 -9.27 -9.75 8.49
C TYR A 114 -8.50 -10.82 9.29
N GLY A 115 -7.56 -10.40 10.17
CA GLY A 115 -6.49 -11.22 10.70
C GLY A 115 -6.90 -12.52 11.42
N LYS A 116 -8.07 -12.56 12.08
CA LYS A 116 -8.57 -13.76 12.74
C LYS A 116 -9.38 -14.68 11.81
N ARG A 117 -9.89 -14.14 10.71
CA ARG A 117 -10.80 -14.83 9.79
C ARG A 117 -10.11 -15.33 8.54
N SER A 118 -8.99 -14.72 8.18
CA SER A 118 -8.20 -15.13 7.01
C SER A 118 -6.73 -14.72 7.19
N PRO A 119 -5.87 -15.66 7.56
CA PRO A 119 -4.44 -15.39 7.78
C PRO A 119 -3.66 -15.09 6.48
N SER A 120 -4.37 -14.96 5.38
CA SER A 120 -3.77 -15.00 4.04
C SER A 120 -3.83 -13.67 3.30
N VAL A 121 -4.41 -12.59 3.89
CA VAL A 121 -4.42 -11.29 3.21
C VAL A 121 -3.18 -10.46 3.58
N ALA A 122 -2.67 -9.71 2.63
CA ALA A 122 -1.50 -8.87 2.78
C ALA A 122 -1.88 -7.39 2.78
N LEU A 123 -1.39 -6.63 3.74
CA LEU A 123 -1.42 -5.17 3.71
C LEU A 123 -0.27 -4.69 2.84
N THR A 124 -0.58 -4.17 1.67
CA THR A 124 0.41 -3.90 0.62
C THR A 124 0.42 -2.42 0.27
N PRO A 125 1.47 -1.68 0.65
CA PRO A 125 1.68 -0.35 0.12
C PRO A 125 2.10 -0.42 -1.35
N ILE A 126 1.44 0.38 -2.18
CA ILE A 126 1.68 0.45 -3.62
C ILE A 126 1.82 1.92 -4.01
N TRP A 127 2.88 2.23 -4.73
CA TRP A 127 3.05 3.54 -5.33
C TRP A 127 2.93 3.46 -6.84
N ARG A 128 2.22 4.41 -7.44
CA ARG A 128 2.11 4.57 -8.90
C ARG A 128 2.39 6.00 -9.31
N PRO A 129 3.10 6.22 -10.42
CA PRO A 129 3.28 7.55 -10.97
C PRO A 129 1.94 8.27 -11.19
N GLY A 130 1.83 9.51 -10.76
CA GLY A 130 0.60 10.32 -10.88
C GLY A 130 -0.50 10.00 -9.84
N GLU A 131 -0.55 8.78 -9.32
CA GLU A 131 -1.51 8.40 -8.26
C GLU A 131 -0.92 8.58 -6.86
N GLY A 132 0.40 8.36 -6.72
CA GLY A 132 1.11 8.42 -5.44
C GLY A 132 1.03 7.10 -4.67
N LEU A 133 1.24 7.17 -3.35
CA LEU A 133 1.21 6.03 -2.44
C LEU A 133 -0.24 5.74 -2.02
N SER A 134 -0.62 4.47 -2.05
CA SER A 134 -1.88 3.92 -1.57
C SER A 134 -1.64 2.59 -0.85
N PHE A 135 -2.56 2.23 0.05
CA PHE A 135 -2.46 1.02 0.85
C PHE A 135 -3.60 0.07 0.49
N HIS A 136 -3.25 -1.15 0.13
CA HIS A 136 -4.21 -2.15 -0.32
C HIS A 136 -4.20 -3.37 0.59
N ILE A 137 -5.37 -3.94 0.82
CA ILE A 137 -5.47 -5.28 1.39
C ILE A 137 -5.63 -6.22 0.21
N LEU A 138 -4.58 -6.97 -0.11
CA LEU A 138 -4.56 -7.88 -1.26
C LEU A 138 -4.83 -9.32 -0.84
N ALA A 139 -5.51 -10.07 -1.71
CA ALA A 139 -5.49 -11.52 -1.66
C ALA A 139 -4.03 -12.03 -1.76
N PRO A 140 -3.71 -13.22 -1.19
CA PRO A 140 -2.32 -13.66 -1.00
C PRO A 140 -1.61 -14.05 -2.29
N ARG A 141 -2.29 -14.01 -3.42
CA ARG A 141 -1.77 -14.42 -4.73
C ARG A 141 -2.43 -13.66 -5.86
N GLY A 142 -1.76 -13.65 -7.03
CA GLY A 142 -2.39 -13.30 -8.29
C GLY A 142 -3.27 -14.44 -8.82
N PHE A 143 -4.24 -14.09 -9.63
CA PHE A 143 -5.19 -15.02 -10.26
C PHE A 143 -4.98 -15.00 -11.78
N ALA A 144 -5.07 -16.16 -12.41
CA ALA A 144 -4.91 -16.29 -13.87
C ALA A 144 -6.03 -15.57 -14.66
N SER A 145 -7.18 -15.35 -14.04
CA SER A 145 -8.31 -14.65 -14.66
C SER A 145 -9.21 -14.02 -13.59
N GLU A 146 -10.05 -13.07 -14.00
CA GLU A 146 -11.08 -12.45 -13.16
C GLU A 146 -12.04 -13.50 -12.58
N ARG A 147 -12.45 -14.49 -13.40
CA ARG A 147 -13.32 -15.59 -12.96
C ARG A 147 -12.68 -16.36 -11.80
N ALA A 148 -11.38 -16.61 -11.85
CA ALA A 148 -10.65 -17.30 -10.79
C ALA A 148 -10.59 -16.46 -9.51
N ALA A 149 -10.41 -15.13 -9.64
CA ALA A 149 -10.44 -14.19 -8.53
C ALA A 149 -11.82 -14.16 -7.84
N TRP A 150 -12.89 -14.04 -8.61
CA TRP A 150 -14.26 -14.04 -8.09
C TRP A 150 -14.65 -15.39 -7.47
N SER A 151 -14.22 -16.51 -8.06
CA SER A 151 -14.43 -17.85 -7.47
C SER A 151 -13.68 -18.06 -6.16
N TRP A 152 -12.53 -17.41 -5.97
CA TRP A 152 -11.84 -17.40 -4.68
C TRP A 152 -12.61 -16.55 -3.67
N LEU A 153 -13.05 -15.36 -4.07
CA LEU A 153 -13.78 -14.44 -3.22
C LEU A 153 -15.10 -15.05 -2.71
N SER A 154 -15.82 -15.81 -3.53
CA SER A 154 -17.08 -16.44 -3.10
C SER A 154 -16.91 -17.46 -1.97
N ARG A 155 -15.71 -18.00 -1.80
CA ARG A 155 -15.34 -18.92 -0.69
C ARG A 155 -14.72 -18.19 0.49
N PHE A 156 -14.41 -16.93 0.31
CA PHE A 156 -13.83 -16.05 1.30
C PHE A 156 -14.90 -15.03 1.71
N SER A 157 -15.21 -14.94 2.99
CA SER A 157 -16.19 -13.98 3.50
C SER A 157 -15.47 -12.71 3.96
N PRO A 158 -15.28 -11.70 3.08
CA PRO A 158 -14.70 -10.44 3.49
C PRO A 158 -15.63 -9.71 4.48
N PRO A 159 -15.10 -8.78 5.28
CA PRO A 159 -15.94 -7.88 6.06
C PRO A 159 -16.95 -7.14 5.16
N ALA A 160 -18.13 -6.78 5.71
CA ALA A 160 -19.20 -6.14 4.96
C ALA A 160 -18.79 -4.78 4.32
N GLU A 161 -17.78 -4.12 4.90
CA GLU A 161 -17.25 -2.82 4.45
C GLU A 161 -16.16 -2.95 3.37
N ALA A 162 -15.84 -4.18 2.95
CA ALA A 162 -14.78 -4.41 1.98
C ALA A 162 -15.11 -3.84 0.61
N SER A 163 -14.27 -2.91 0.13
CA SER A 163 -14.34 -2.39 -1.24
C SER A 163 -13.54 -3.27 -2.18
N VAL A 164 -14.17 -4.34 -2.69
CA VAL A 164 -13.50 -5.32 -3.56
C VAL A 164 -13.28 -4.76 -4.96
N ARG A 165 -12.03 -4.84 -5.45
CA ARG A 165 -11.64 -4.41 -6.80
C ARG A 165 -10.67 -5.39 -7.44
N LEU A 166 -10.79 -5.55 -8.74
CA LEU A 166 -9.77 -6.19 -9.55
C LEU A 166 -8.72 -5.14 -9.95
N LEU A 167 -7.46 -5.47 -9.73
CA LEU A 167 -6.35 -4.62 -10.12
C LEU A 167 -5.61 -5.26 -11.29
N SER A 168 -5.20 -4.43 -12.22
CA SER A 168 -4.23 -4.84 -13.25
C SER A 168 -2.93 -5.30 -12.60
N PRO A 169 -2.17 -6.17 -13.25
CA PRO A 169 -0.86 -6.58 -12.76
C PRO A 169 0.04 -5.38 -12.51
N PHE A 170 1.01 -5.56 -11.63
CA PHE A 170 2.04 -4.57 -11.45
C PHE A 170 2.84 -4.44 -12.74
N ASP A 171 2.71 -3.33 -13.43
CA ASP A 171 3.58 -2.95 -14.53
C ASP A 171 4.90 -2.39 -13.99
N GLY A 172 5.87 -2.18 -14.88
CA GLY A 172 7.20 -1.69 -14.50
C GLY A 172 7.23 -0.30 -13.86
N ALA A 173 6.12 0.44 -13.88
CA ALA A 173 5.97 1.74 -13.24
C ALA A 173 5.41 1.65 -11.81
N CYS A 174 4.86 0.50 -11.43
CA CYS A 174 4.27 0.26 -10.13
C CYS A 174 5.33 -0.25 -9.14
N LEU A 175 5.49 0.43 -8.00
CA LEU A 175 6.39 0.03 -6.93
C LEU A 175 5.63 -0.57 -5.75
N VAL A 176 6.15 -1.68 -5.21
CA VAL A 176 5.53 -2.46 -4.14
C VAL A 176 6.46 -2.53 -2.96
N PHE A 177 5.93 -2.23 -1.78
CA PHE A 177 6.70 -2.18 -0.53
C PHE A 177 6.35 -3.35 0.41
N HIS A 178 5.90 -4.47 -0.15
CA HIS A 178 5.55 -5.68 0.60
C HIS A 178 6.25 -6.90 0.01
N LYS A 179 6.91 -7.69 0.84
CA LYS A 179 7.57 -8.93 0.45
C LYS A 179 6.55 -10.09 0.45
N PHE A 180 6.12 -10.50 -0.71
CA PHE A 180 5.25 -11.67 -0.83
C PHE A 180 6.03 -12.97 -0.65
N THR A 181 5.53 -13.85 0.21
CA THR A 181 6.07 -15.19 0.34
C THR A 181 5.44 -16.07 -0.73
N VAL A 182 6.25 -16.57 -1.65
CA VAL A 182 5.82 -17.60 -2.61
C VAL A 182 5.68 -18.90 -1.83
N LYS A 183 4.44 -19.42 -1.74
CA LYS A 183 4.17 -20.77 -1.25
C LYS A 183 4.09 -21.74 -2.41
#